data_93b3d5bf5625588a990defc49de476ce
#
_entry.id   93b3d5bf5625588a990defc49de476ce
#
_cell.length_a   1.000
_cell.length_b   1.000
_cell.length_c   1.000
_cell.angle_alpha   90.00
_cell.angle_beta   90.00
_cell.angle_gamma   90.00
#
_symmetry.space_group_name_H-M   'P 1'
#
loop_
_entity.id
_entity.type
_entity.pdbx_description
1 polymer ?
#
loop_
_entity_poly.entity_id
_entity_poly.type
_entity_poly.pdbx_seq_one_letter_code
_entity_poly.pdbx_strand_id
1 'polypeptide(L)'
;MDSASGTFVTEPTTTLNALFSAPGATATSWDDARNTLEAAELFWIATVRSDGRPHMTPLVAVWLDDALHFCTGESEQKAVNLRHNHSVILMTGCNQWDGGMDLVVEGQAVRVTDQHTLEKLAEAWTHKWDGSWDFEPGPDGFKGNGNETVLVFTLRPDKVFAFAKGPFSHTRHSF
;
A
#
# COMPACT_ATOMS: atom_id res chain seq x y z
N MET A 1 33.19 12.84 7.20
CA MET A 1 32.11 13.01 8.21
C MET A 1 30.87 12.46 7.57
N ASP A 2 30.64 11.16 7.78
CA ASP A 2 29.49 10.45 7.24
C ASP A 2 28.25 10.85 8.04
N SER A 3 27.33 11.56 7.40
CA SER A 3 25.98 11.71 7.91
C SER A 3 25.17 10.48 7.47
N ALA A 4 25.18 9.45 8.30
CA ALA A 4 24.22 8.38 8.19
C ALA A 4 22.81 8.98 8.42
N SER A 5 22.05 9.19 7.35
CA SER A 5 20.62 9.46 7.44
C SER A 5 19.94 8.14 7.85
N GLY A 6 19.90 7.89 9.15
CA GLY A 6 19.09 6.81 9.69
C GLY A 6 17.63 7.12 9.36
N THR A 7 17.02 6.31 8.52
CA THR A 7 15.58 6.30 8.33
C THR A 7 14.99 5.87 9.67
N PHE A 8 14.40 6.81 10.41
CA PHE A 8 13.68 6.47 11.63
C PHE A 8 12.43 5.71 11.21
N VAL A 9 12.45 4.38 11.36
CA VAL A 9 11.23 3.57 11.28
C VAL A 9 10.33 4.08 12.40
N THR A 10 9.22 4.70 12.05
CA THR A 10 8.25 5.18 13.04
C THR A 10 7.43 3.98 13.49
N GLU A 11 7.74 3.46 14.69
CA GLU A 11 6.93 2.39 15.28
C GLU A 11 5.52 2.91 15.57
N PRO A 12 4.46 2.26 15.06
CA PRO A 12 3.11 2.72 15.28
C PRO A 12 2.62 2.41 16.69
N THR A 13 1.63 3.20 17.14
CA THR A 13 0.87 2.84 18.32
C THR A 13 -0.13 1.74 17.96
N THR A 14 0.07 0.53 18.55
CA THR A 14 -0.79 -0.64 18.33
C THR A 14 -1.88 -0.74 19.38
N THR A 15 -3.13 -0.90 18.95
CA THR A 15 -4.31 -1.01 19.83
C THR A 15 -5.22 -2.15 19.39
N LEU A 16 -5.51 -3.09 20.30
CA LEU A 16 -6.57 -4.09 20.11
C LEU A 16 -7.94 -3.47 20.38
N ASN A 17 -8.87 -3.64 19.45
CA ASN A 17 -10.27 -3.34 19.70
C ASN A 17 -10.96 -4.55 20.37
N ALA A 18 -10.97 -4.56 21.69
CA ALA A 18 -11.53 -5.68 22.48
C ALA A 18 -13.01 -5.91 22.21
N LEU A 19 -13.78 -4.89 21.80
CA LEU A 19 -15.20 -5.01 21.51
C LEU A 19 -15.48 -5.88 20.28
N PHE A 20 -14.58 -5.82 19.29
CA PHE A 20 -14.68 -6.54 18.03
C PHE A 20 -13.67 -7.70 17.91
N SER A 21 -13.10 -8.13 19.02
CA SER A 21 -12.15 -9.25 19.07
C SER A 21 -12.71 -10.40 19.90
N ALA A 22 -12.26 -11.61 19.60
CA ALA A 22 -12.63 -12.79 20.38
C ALA A 22 -12.12 -12.64 21.84
N PRO A 23 -12.82 -13.24 22.84
CA PRO A 23 -12.34 -13.25 24.21
C PRO A 23 -10.91 -13.83 24.30
N GLY A 24 -9.99 -13.10 24.93
CA GLY A 24 -8.58 -13.51 25.07
C GLY A 24 -7.71 -13.33 23.82
N ALA A 25 -8.24 -12.73 22.74
CA ALA A 25 -7.44 -12.39 21.58
C ALA A 25 -6.33 -11.38 21.93
N THR A 26 -5.21 -11.48 21.24
CA THR A 26 -4.09 -10.53 21.32
C THR A 26 -4.05 -9.63 20.08
N ALA A 27 -3.49 -8.44 20.21
CA ALA A 27 -3.25 -7.58 19.05
C ALA A 27 -2.26 -8.24 18.10
N THR A 28 -2.51 -8.11 16.79
CA THR A 28 -1.52 -8.43 15.76
C THR A 28 -0.32 -7.51 15.94
N SER A 29 0.90 -8.04 15.91
CA SER A 29 2.11 -7.22 15.96
C SER A 29 2.25 -6.38 14.68
N TRP A 30 2.95 -5.25 14.76
CA TRP A 30 3.25 -4.48 13.57
C TRP A 30 4.14 -5.27 12.58
N ASP A 31 5.09 -6.03 13.11
CA ASP A 31 5.96 -6.88 12.29
C ASP A 31 5.18 -7.92 11.48
N ASP A 32 4.19 -8.60 12.08
CA ASP A 32 3.34 -9.55 11.36
C ASP A 32 2.49 -8.86 10.28
N ALA A 33 1.93 -7.69 10.59
CA ALA A 33 1.18 -6.90 9.62
C ALA A 33 2.07 -6.44 8.47
N ARG A 34 3.26 -5.89 8.77
CA ARG A 34 4.23 -5.45 7.77
C ARG A 34 4.70 -6.61 6.88
N ASN A 35 5.08 -7.73 7.46
CA ASN A 35 5.51 -8.90 6.69
C ASN A 35 4.41 -9.37 5.72
N THR A 36 3.13 -9.28 6.13
CA THR A 36 2.00 -9.61 5.26
C THR A 36 1.85 -8.60 4.12
N LEU A 37 2.06 -7.29 4.38
CA LEU A 37 2.05 -6.26 3.32
C LEU A 37 3.21 -6.46 2.32
N GLU A 38 4.40 -6.79 2.80
CA GLU A 38 5.58 -7.05 1.98
C GLU A 38 5.38 -8.27 1.07
N ALA A 39 4.80 -9.34 1.61
CA ALA A 39 4.58 -10.60 0.88
C ALA A 39 3.38 -10.55 -0.07
N ALA A 40 2.42 -9.63 0.13
CA ALA A 40 1.19 -9.59 -0.66
C ALA A 40 1.46 -9.22 -2.11
N GLU A 41 0.98 -10.04 -3.05
CA GLU A 41 1.11 -9.83 -4.49
C GLU A 41 -0.02 -8.96 -5.06
N LEU A 42 -1.21 -9.03 -4.48
CA LEU A 42 -2.41 -8.36 -4.95
C LEU A 42 -3.00 -7.46 -3.87
N PHE A 43 -3.33 -6.25 -4.28
CA PHE A 43 -4.05 -5.28 -3.47
C PHE A 43 -5.31 -4.82 -4.17
N TRP A 44 -6.27 -4.30 -3.40
CA TRP A 44 -7.43 -3.57 -3.89
C TRP A 44 -7.29 -2.12 -3.46
N ILE A 45 -7.29 -1.19 -4.43
CA ILE A 45 -7.28 0.23 -4.12
C ILE A 45 -8.70 0.80 -4.19
N ALA A 46 -9.12 1.47 -3.12
CA ALA A 46 -10.31 2.29 -3.10
C ALA A 46 -9.95 3.76 -3.26
N THR A 47 -10.62 4.43 -4.20
CA THR A 47 -10.51 5.87 -4.49
C THR A 47 -11.90 6.48 -4.53
N VAL A 48 -12.02 7.80 -4.48
CA VAL A 48 -13.30 8.52 -4.46
C VAL A 48 -13.47 9.32 -5.75
N ARG A 49 -14.57 9.10 -6.45
CA ARG A 49 -14.94 9.88 -7.64
C ARG A 49 -15.31 11.31 -7.25
N SER A 50 -15.30 12.23 -8.23
CA SER A 50 -15.68 13.65 -8.00
C SER A 50 -17.12 13.84 -7.49
N ASP A 51 -17.99 12.87 -7.73
CA ASP A 51 -19.38 12.86 -7.22
C ASP A 51 -19.54 12.15 -5.86
N GLY A 52 -18.43 11.75 -5.22
CA GLY A 52 -18.40 11.10 -3.91
C GLY A 52 -18.59 9.58 -3.95
N ARG A 53 -18.90 8.97 -5.10
CA ARG A 53 -19.01 7.51 -5.19
C ARG A 53 -17.65 6.83 -5.03
N PRO A 54 -17.58 5.73 -4.26
CA PRO A 54 -16.36 4.94 -4.17
C PRO A 54 -16.07 4.25 -5.52
N HIS A 55 -14.79 4.03 -5.78
CA HIS A 55 -14.29 3.26 -6.91
C HIS A 55 -13.18 2.33 -6.42
N MET A 56 -13.29 1.04 -6.72
CA MET A 56 -12.34 0.04 -6.29
C MET A 56 -11.87 -0.81 -7.46
N THR A 57 -10.56 -1.07 -7.53
CA THR A 57 -9.95 -1.96 -8.53
C THR A 57 -8.78 -2.73 -7.92
N PRO A 58 -8.48 -3.95 -8.42
CA PRO A 58 -7.25 -4.64 -8.06
C PRO A 58 -6.03 -3.96 -8.69
N LEU A 59 -4.89 -4.09 -8.05
CA LEU A 59 -3.58 -3.69 -8.57
C LEU A 59 -2.44 -4.41 -7.84
N VAL A 60 -1.25 -4.37 -8.42
CA VAL A 60 -0.01 -4.79 -7.78
C VAL A 60 0.62 -3.60 -7.05
N ALA A 61 1.20 -3.84 -5.88
CA ALA A 61 1.90 -2.82 -5.10
C ALA A 61 3.13 -3.41 -4.42
N VAL A 62 4.13 -2.57 -4.16
CA VAL A 62 5.31 -2.94 -3.39
C VAL A 62 5.34 -2.19 -2.07
N TRP A 63 5.82 -2.86 -1.01
CA TRP A 63 6.17 -2.23 0.25
C TRP A 63 7.66 -1.92 0.23
N LEU A 64 8.01 -0.66 0.39
CA LEU A 64 9.40 -0.17 0.41
C LEU A 64 9.48 1.11 1.23
N ASP A 65 10.54 1.27 2.04
CA ASP A 65 10.79 2.48 2.84
C ASP A 65 9.57 2.91 3.67
N ASP A 66 8.93 1.95 4.37
CA ASP A 66 7.75 2.12 5.22
C ASP A 66 6.52 2.71 4.50
N ALA A 67 6.35 2.40 3.23
CA ALA A 67 5.23 2.84 2.42
C ALA A 67 4.80 1.78 1.41
N LEU A 68 3.53 1.80 1.02
CA LEU A 68 3.03 1.11 -0.17
C LEU A 68 3.22 2.00 -1.39
N HIS A 69 3.70 1.40 -2.47
CA HIS A 69 3.84 2.10 -3.75
C HIS A 69 3.02 1.36 -4.80
N PHE A 70 2.30 2.12 -5.61
CA PHE A 70 1.49 1.59 -6.70
C PHE A 70 1.61 2.47 -7.94
N CYS A 71 1.24 1.91 -9.08
CA CYS A 71 1.24 2.65 -10.34
C CYS A 71 -0.08 2.49 -11.08
N THR A 72 -0.36 3.42 -12.02
CA THR A 72 -1.59 3.43 -12.80
C THR A 72 -1.41 4.23 -14.08
N GLY A 73 -2.04 3.80 -15.17
CA GLY A 73 -2.12 4.60 -16.39
C GLY A 73 -2.86 5.92 -16.15
N GLU A 74 -2.41 6.98 -16.80
CA GLU A 74 -2.94 8.35 -16.59
C GLU A 74 -4.44 8.49 -16.90
N SER A 75 -4.95 7.70 -17.84
CA SER A 75 -6.35 7.68 -18.26
C SER A 75 -7.26 6.82 -17.38
N GLU A 76 -6.71 6.00 -16.52
CA GLU A 76 -7.49 5.12 -15.66
C GLU A 76 -8.30 5.90 -14.62
N GLN A 77 -9.49 5.37 -14.26
CA GLN A 77 -10.42 6.04 -13.35
C GLN A 77 -9.78 6.39 -12.00
N LYS A 78 -8.93 5.53 -11.44
CA LYS A 78 -8.25 5.81 -10.18
C LYS A 78 -7.28 7.00 -10.30
N ALA A 79 -6.56 7.12 -11.42
CA ALA A 79 -5.71 8.28 -11.69
C ALA A 79 -6.54 9.57 -11.81
N VAL A 80 -7.68 9.51 -12.51
CA VAL A 80 -8.62 10.64 -12.61
C VAL A 80 -9.14 11.05 -11.22
N ASN A 81 -9.50 10.10 -10.38
CA ASN A 81 -9.96 10.36 -9.02
C ASN A 81 -8.89 11.04 -8.17
N LEU A 82 -7.64 10.58 -8.28
CA LEU A 82 -6.49 11.09 -7.51
C LEU A 82 -6.07 12.51 -7.90
N ARG A 83 -6.58 13.07 -9.00
CA ARG A 83 -6.37 14.50 -9.32
C ARG A 83 -7.16 15.43 -8.38
N HIS A 84 -8.20 14.91 -7.72
CA HIS A 84 -9.12 15.70 -6.89
C HIS A 84 -9.15 15.26 -5.43
N ASN A 85 -8.97 13.97 -5.16
CA ASN A 85 -8.99 13.42 -3.81
C ASN A 85 -7.86 12.39 -3.66
N HIS A 86 -6.91 12.71 -2.81
CA HIS A 86 -5.73 11.88 -2.58
C HIS A 86 -5.94 10.83 -1.48
N SER A 87 -7.06 10.89 -0.73
CA SER A 87 -7.37 9.89 0.28
C SER A 87 -7.67 8.54 -0.37
N VAL A 88 -6.94 7.52 0.04
CA VAL A 88 -7.05 6.16 -0.51
C VAL A 88 -7.02 5.12 0.58
N ILE A 89 -7.53 3.96 0.23
CA ILE A 89 -7.35 2.72 0.98
C ILE A 89 -6.70 1.73 0.03
N LEU A 90 -5.59 1.09 0.47
CA LEU A 90 -5.13 -0.16 -0.11
C LEU A 90 -5.43 -1.28 0.85
N MET A 91 -6.07 -2.34 0.37
CA MET A 91 -6.32 -3.53 1.16
C MET A 91 -5.74 -4.77 0.48
N THR A 92 -5.28 -5.71 1.30
CA THR A 92 -4.92 -7.06 0.89
C THR A 92 -5.43 -8.05 1.91
N GLY A 93 -5.53 -9.32 1.55
CA GLY A 93 -5.97 -10.34 2.48
C GLY A 93 -6.18 -11.69 1.80
N CYS A 94 -6.62 -12.67 2.59
CA CYS A 94 -6.96 -13.98 2.10
C CYS A 94 -8.50 -14.15 2.03
N ASN A 95 -8.98 -14.75 0.95
CA ASN A 95 -10.40 -15.02 0.76
C ASN A 95 -10.84 -16.29 1.52
N GLN A 96 -10.43 -16.39 2.80
CA GLN A 96 -10.81 -17.46 3.72
C GLN A 96 -11.51 -16.85 4.93
N TRP A 97 -12.52 -17.54 5.46
CA TRP A 97 -13.32 -17.04 6.57
C TRP A 97 -12.62 -17.18 7.93
N ASP A 98 -11.98 -18.30 8.19
CA ASP A 98 -11.50 -18.75 9.50
C ASP A 98 -9.96 -18.81 9.62
N GLY A 99 -9.24 -18.31 8.65
CA GLY A 99 -7.78 -18.32 8.64
C GLY A 99 -7.16 -17.14 7.90
N GLY A 100 -5.93 -16.82 8.25
CA GLY A 100 -5.15 -15.72 7.68
C GLY A 100 -5.48 -14.36 8.28
N MET A 101 -5.14 -13.31 7.55
CA MET A 101 -5.30 -11.93 7.99
C MET A 101 -5.68 -11.03 6.80
N ASP A 102 -6.62 -10.12 7.02
CA ASP A 102 -6.91 -9.04 6.08
C ASP A 102 -6.31 -7.73 6.61
N LEU A 103 -5.72 -6.95 5.73
CA LEU A 103 -5.08 -5.67 6.05
C LEU A 103 -5.71 -4.55 5.25
N VAL A 104 -5.97 -3.44 5.93
CA VAL A 104 -6.51 -2.21 5.35
C VAL A 104 -5.56 -1.06 5.71
N VAL A 105 -4.95 -0.46 4.70
CA VAL A 105 -4.00 0.65 4.84
C VAL A 105 -4.68 1.94 4.39
N GLU A 106 -4.84 2.89 5.31
CA GLU A 106 -5.41 4.22 5.05
C GLU A 106 -4.30 5.28 5.00
N GLY A 107 -4.42 6.24 4.08
CA GLY A 107 -3.52 7.39 3.98
C GLY A 107 -3.75 8.22 2.72
N GLN A 108 -2.76 9.07 2.41
CA GLN A 108 -2.78 9.95 1.24
C GLN A 108 -1.85 9.43 0.15
N ALA A 109 -2.36 9.32 -1.08
CA ALA A 109 -1.54 8.99 -2.24
C ALA A 109 -0.76 10.23 -2.70
N VAL A 110 0.56 10.15 -2.69
CA VAL A 110 1.46 11.22 -3.12
C VAL A 110 2.19 10.79 -4.40
N ARG A 111 2.22 11.67 -5.40
CA ARG A 111 2.94 11.41 -6.66
C ARG A 111 4.45 11.26 -6.42
N VAL A 112 5.04 10.27 -7.09
CA VAL A 112 6.49 10.07 -7.15
C VAL A 112 6.98 10.52 -8.53
N THR A 113 7.87 11.51 -8.56
CA THR A 113 8.52 12.03 -9.77
C THR A 113 10.05 12.12 -9.61
N ASP A 114 10.56 11.84 -8.41
CA ASP A 114 11.98 11.79 -8.15
C ASP A 114 12.62 10.60 -8.85
N GLN A 115 13.61 10.86 -9.72
CA GLN A 115 14.23 9.85 -10.58
C GLN A 115 14.88 8.72 -9.78
N HIS A 116 15.58 9.03 -8.70
CA HIS A 116 16.23 8.01 -7.88
C HIS A 116 15.22 7.10 -7.20
N THR A 117 14.11 7.66 -6.70
CA THR A 117 13.01 6.89 -6.12
C THR A 117 12.33 6.01 -7.17
N LEU A 118 12.11 6.52 -8.38
CA LEU A 118 11.52 5.74 -9.48
C LEU A 118 12.41 4.55 -9.87
N GLU A 119 13.74 4.73 -9.91
CA GLU A 119 14.70 3.65 -10.18
C GLU A 119 14.63 2.55 -9.09
N LYS A 120 14.67 2.92 -7.81
CA LYS A 120 14.50 1.98 -6.69
C LYS A 120 13.19 1.21 -6.76
N LEU A 121 12.11 1.90 -7.10
CA LEU A 121 10.79 1.29 -7.22
C LEU A 121 10.72 0.32 -8.41
N ALA A 122 11.27 0.68 -9.57
CA ALA A 122 11.35 -0.22 -10.72
C ALA A 122 12.08 -1.53 -10.36
N GLU A 123 13.23 -1.43 -9.68
CA GLU A 123 13.97 -2.60 -9.18
C GLU A 123 13.11 -3.44 -8.20
N ALA A 124 12.37 -2.80 -7.28
CA ALA A 124 11.53 -3.48 -6.32
C ALA A 124 10.39 -4.27 -7.00
N TRP A 125 9.76 -3.71 -8.05
CA TRP A 125 8.77 -4.42 -8.86
C TRP A 125 9.37 -5.60 -9.62
N THR A 126 10.47 -5.39 -10.32
CA THR A 126 11.18 -6.44 -11.07
C THR A 126 11.56 -7.61 -10.14
N HIS A 127 12.09 -7.30 -8.94
CA HIS A 127 12.49 -8.32 -7.97
C HIS A 127 11.29 -9.10 -7.40
N LYS A 128 10.20 -8.42 -7.06
CA LYS A 128 9.03 -9.04 -6.40
C LYS A 128 8.30 -10.03 -7.31
N TRP A 129 8.30 -9.82 -8.63
CA TRP A 129 7.61 -10.67 -9.60
C TRP A 129 8.52 -11.32 -10.65
N ASP A 130 9.80 -11.56 -10.33
CA ASP A 130 10.79 -12.23 -11.19
C ASP A 130 10.81 -11.67 -12.62
N GLY A 131 10.75 -10.34 -12.77
CA GLY A 131 10.76 -9.63 -14.03
C GLY A 131 9.44 -9.62 -14.80
N SER A 132 8.35 -10.18 -14.25
CA SER A 132 7.01 -10.10 -14.89
C SER A 132 6.43 -8.68 -14.90
N TRP A 133 6.88 -7.83 -13.97
CA TRP A 133 6.60 -6.40 -13.89
C TRP A 133 7.91 -5.63 -14.00
N ASP A 134 8.35 -5.39 -15.24
CA ASP A 134 9.57 -4.66 -15.54
C ASP A 134 9.20 -3.26 -16.04
N PHE A 135 9.48 -2.26 -15.20
CA PHE A 135 9.18 -0.86 -15.49
C PHE A 135 10.45 -0.08 -15.82
N GLU A 136 10.40 0.70 -16.90
CA GLU A 136 11.46 1.65 -17.22
C GLU A 136 11.13 3.02 -16.62
N PRO A 137 12.01 3.58 -15.72
CA PRO A 137 11.83 4.93 -15.21
C PRO A 137 11.82 5.98 -16.31
N GLY A 138 10.87 6.91 -16.23
CA GLY A 138 10.73 8.06 -17.11
C GLY A 138 10.79 9.37 -16.31
N PRO A 139 10.64 10.53 -16.93
CA PRO A 139 10.80 11.83 -16.25
C PRO A 139 9.72 12.12 -15.20
N ASP A 140 8.52 11.57 -15.37
CA ASP A 140 7.36 11.85 -14.52
C ASP A 140 6.67 10.58 -13.99
N GLY A 141 7.34 9.42 -14.01
CA GLY A 141 6.78 8.13 -13.63
C GLY A 141 7.48 7.01 -14.37
N PHE A 142 6.77 5.92 -14.65
CA PHE A 142 7.28 4.86 -15.51
C PHE A 142 6.83 5.06 -16.96
N LYS A 143 7.60 4.54 -17.90
CA LYS A 143 7.22 4.51 -19.31
C LYS A 143 6.14 3.44 -19.51
N GLY A 144 5.06 3.84 -20.16
CA GLY A 144 4.01 2.95 -20.63
C GLY A 144 4.18 2.54 -22.09
N ASN A 145 3.15 1.95 -22.66
CA ASN A 145 3.15 1.60 -24.08
C ASN A 145 3.09 2.88 -24.94
N GLY A 146 3.98 2.97 -25.92
CA GLY A 146 4.08 4.17 -26.79
C GLY A 146 4.59 5.38 -26.01
N ASN A 147 3.80 6.46 -25.99
CA ASN A 147 4.12 7.71 -25.27
C ASN A 147 3.33 7.87 -23.96
N GLU A 148 2.69 6.82 -23.46
CA GLU A 148 1.91 6.89 -22.25
C GLU A 148 2.83 6.95 -21.02
N THR A 149 2.47 7.78 -20.03
CA THR A 149 3.13 7.80 -18.72
C THR A 149 2.31 6.96 -17.73
N VAL A 150 2.99 6.04 -17.07
CA VAL A 150 2.42 5.31 -15.92
C VAL A 150 2.75 6.09 -14.66
N LEU A 151 1.71 6.64 -14.04
CA LEU A 151 1.83 7.48 -12.85
C LEU A 151 2.18 6.60 -11.63
N VAL A 152 3.19 6.99 -10.87
CA VAL A 152 3.63 6.29 -9.66
C VAL A 152 3.21 7.08 -8.42
N PHE A 153 2.74 6.38 -7.40
CA PHE A 153 2.28 6.96 -6.13
C PHE A 153 2.87 6.24 -4.94
N THR A 154 3.13 6.99 -3.89
CA THR A 154 3.47 6.52 -2.55
C THR A 154 2.27 6.71 -1.63
N LEU A 155 1.97 5.70 -0.81
CA LEU A 155 1.05 5.75 0.32
C LEU A 155 1.80 5.44 1.61
N ARG A 156 2.17 6.46 2.38
CA ARG A 156 2.58 6.27 3.77
C ARG A 156 1.34 6.03 4.62
N PRO A 157 1.32 4.99 5.46
CA PRO A 157 0.17 4.74 6.31
C PRO A 157 -0.07 5.85 7.34
N ASP A 158 -1.31 6.35 7.43
CA ASP A 158 -1.80 7.06 8.60
C ASP A 158 -2.29 6.04 9.64
N LYS A 159 -2.94 4.97 9.13
CA LYS A 159 -3.45 3.84 9.91
C LYS A 159 -3.36 2.55 9.12
N VAL A 160 -3.14 1.46 9.84
CA VAL A 160 -3.29 0.10 9.33
C VAL A 160 -4.23 -0.66 10.25
N PHE A 161 -5.29 -1.24 9.69
CA PHE A 161 -6.13 -2.19 10.41
C PHE A 161 -5.72 -3.61 10.02
N ALA A 162 -5.51 -4.45 11.01
CA ALA A 162 -5.25 -5.87 10.86
C ALA A 162 -6.42 -6.67 11.46
N PHE A 163 -7.05 -7.48 10.61
CA PHE A 163 -8.16 -8.36 10.95
C PHE A 163 -7.65 -9.80 10.88
N ALA A 164 -7.09 -10.31 11.98
CA ALA A 164 -6.68 -11.70 12.04
C ALA A 164 -7.89 -12.61 12.22
N LYS A 165 -7.83 -13.78 11.60
CA LYS A 165 -8.92 -14.76 11.57
C LYS A 165 -8.48 -16.03 12.30
N GLY A 166 -9.35 -16.56 13.16
CA GLY A 166 -9.22 -17.78 13.92
C GLY A 166 -8.13 -17.87 15.00
N PRO A 167 -8.19 -17.19 16.17
CA PRO A 167 -9.29 -16.38 16.70
C PRO A 167 -9.31 -14.97 16.12
N PHE A 168 -10.53 -14.41 16.01
CA PHE A 168 -10.67 -13.06 15.47
C PHE A 168 -10.02 -12.02 16.36
N SER A 169 -9.16 -11.19 15.77
CA SER A 169 -8.67 -9.95 16.40
C SER A 169 -8.80 -8.78 15.44
N HIS A 170 -9.23 -7.64 15.99
CA HIS A 170 -9.30 -6.38 15.28
C HIS A 170 -8.23 -5.44 15.90
N THR A 171 -7.13 -5.28 15.18
CA THR A 171 -6.00 -4.45 15.61
C THR A 171 -5.91 -3.20 14.75
N ARG A 172 -5.53 -2.07 15.38
CA ARG A 172 -5.21 -0.81 14.70
C ARG A 172 -3.78 -0.42 15.04
N HIS A 173 -3.01 -0.11 14.01
CA HIS A 173 -1.72 0.56 14.09
C HIS A 173 -1.91 2.01 13.63
N SER A 174 -1.45 3.00 14.41
CA SER A 174 -1.55 4.44 14.11
C SER A 174 -0.15 5.05 14.08
N PHE A 175 0.17 5.78 13.00
CA PHE A 175 1.47 6.40 12.74
C PHE A 175 1.46 7.89 13.03
#